data_508711d2c5c0834a851051cc03ba3cf6
#
_entry.id   508711d2c5c0834a851051cc03ba3cf6
#
_cell.length_a   1.000
_cell.length_b   1.000
_cell.length_c   1.000
_cell.angle_alpha   90.00
_cell.angle_beta   90.00
_cell.angle_gamma   90.00
#
_symmetry.space_group_name_H-M   'P 1'
#
loop_
_entity.id
_entity.type
_entity.pdbx_description
1 polymer ?
#
loop_
_entity_poly.entity_id
_entity_poly.type
_entity_poly.pdbx_seq_one_letter_code
_entity_poly.pdbx_strand_id
1 'polypeptide(L)'
;MMNRVEEEKGNELGEGHTFIYQKYIDYLEENKFVDYPRMVQLAVAALRKKSPAVTVLISRFHHILIDEYQDINLSQKQMIDGLLTKQSNMWVVGDDDQAIYGWRGSDISFLLNFEREYAFTERFTLTINYRSGDLIIGASSRLAKNLQSRFEKNFSGDRQVKGEIRF
;
A
#
# COMPACT_ATOMS: atom_id res chain seq x y z
N MET A 1 3.76 -7.15 9.82
CA MET A 1 3.25 -8.42 10.38
C MET A 1 2.44 -8.18 11.65
N MET A 2 2.92 -7.39 12.61
CA MET A 2 2.17 -7.05 13.84
C MET A 2 0.90 -6.24 13.59
N ASN A 3 0.87 -5.29 12.64
CA ASN A 3 -0.33 -4.46 12.39
C ASN A 3 -1.57 -5.26 11.94
N ARG A 4 -1.39 -6.32 11.16
CA ARG A 4 -2.51 -7.20 10.78
C ARG A 4 -3.00 -8.05 11.96
N VAL A 5 -2.10 -8.39 12.86
CA VAL A 5 -2.41 -9.15 14.08
C VAL A 5 -3.23 -8.31 15.06
N GLU A 6 -3.00 -7.00 15.14
CA GLU A 6 -3.73 -6.11 16.05
C GLU A 6 -5.15 -5.76 15.56
N GLU A 7 -5.34 -5.64 14.24
CA GLU A 7 -6.63 -5.18 13.68
C GLU A 7 -7.60 -6.32 13.34
N GLU A 8 -7.10 -7.49 12.91
CA GLU A 8 -7.96 -8.64 12.56
C GLU A 8 -8.14 -9.65 13.72
N LYS A 9 -7.28 -9.64 14.74
CA LYS A 9 -7.23 -10.65 15.80
C LYS A 9 -7.39 -10.08 17.22
N GLY A 10 -8.14 -9.03 17.39
CA GLY A 10 -8.47 -8.52 18.73
C GLY A 10 -9.07 -9.56 19.70
N ASN A 11 -9.35 -10.78 19.22
CA ASN A 11 -9.91 -11.88 20.01
C ASN A 11 -9.14 -13.21 19.99
N GLU A 12 -7.99 -13.31 19.29
CA GLU A 12 -7.31 -14.62 19.15
C GLU A 12 -5.84 -14.68 19.62
N LEU A 13 -5.25 -13.59 20.02
CA LEU A 13 -3.97 -13.64 20.72
C LEU A 13 -4.23 -14.12 22.13
N GLY A 14 -3.77 -15.32 22.47
CA GLY A 14 -3.85 -15.84 23.84
C GLY A 14 -3.24 -14.83 24.84
N GLU A 15 -3.72 -14.82 26.08
CA GLU A 15 -3.33 -13.87 27.14
C GLU A 15 -1.80 -13.67 27.25
N GLY A 16 -1.02 -14.73 27.00
CA GLY A 16 0.44 -14.68 27.03
C GLY A 16 1.05 -13.79 25.94
N HIS A 17 0.51 -13.78 24.74
CA HIS A 17 1.02 -12.94 23.64
C HIS A 17 0.70 -11.46 23.89
N THR A 18 -0.48 -11.17 24.39
CA THR A 18 -0.90 -9.81 24.76
C THR A 18 0.01 -9.25 25.86
N PHE A 19 0.33 -10.07 26.86
CA PHE A 19 1.24 -9.67 27.96
C PHE A 19 2.64 -9.35 27.44
N ILE A 20 3.22 -10.22 26.61
CA ILE A 20 4.56 -10.01 26.03
C ILE A 20 4.58 -8.75 25.17
N TYR A 21 3.55 -8.55 24.34
CA TYR A 21 3.44 -7.36 23.52
C TYR A 21 3.36 -6.08 24.34
N GLN A 22 2.54 -6.09 25.43
CA GLN A 22 2.45 -4.91 26.29
C GLN A 22 3.81 -4.60 26.94
N LYS A 23 4.52 -5.61 27.45
CA LYS A 23 5.87 -5.44 28.01
C LYS A 23 6.87 -4.87 27.00
N TYR A 24 6.74 -5.28 25.74
CA TYR A 24 7.57 -4.71 24.67
C TYR A 24 7.27 -3.22 24.45
N ILE A 25 5.98 -2.85 24.39
CA ILE A 25 5.58 -1.45 24.23
C ILE A 25 6.03 -0.60 25.44
N ASP A 26 5.81 -1.10 26.69
CA ASP A 26 6.27 -0.43 27.90
C ASP A 26 7.78 -0.16 27.85
N TYR A 27 8.58 -1.17 27.43
CA TYR A 27 10.03 -1.04 27.27
C TYR A 27 10.42 0.04 26.25
N LEU A 28 9.73 0.08 25.10
CA LEU A 28 9.98 1.12 24.10
C LEU A 28 9.69 2.52 24.65
N GLU A 29 8.56 2.69 25.37
CA GLU A 29 8.14 3.97 25.92
C GLU A 29 9.09 4.45 27.04
N GLU A 30 9.47 3.57 27.97
CA GLU A 30 10.41 3.88 29.07
C GLU A 30 11.78 4.32 28.54
N ASN A 31 12.26 3.67 27.47
CA ASN A 31 13.56 3.97 26.90
C ASN A 31 13.51 5.01 25.75
N LYS A 32 12.33 5.58 25.47
CA LYS A 32 12.11 6.53 24.37
C LYS A 32 12.56 5.99 23.01
N PHE A 33 12.37 4.70 22.81
CA PHE A 33 12.63 4.03 21.53
C PHE A 33 11.34 3.95 20.70
N VAL A 34 11.51 3.92 19.38
CA VAL A 34 10.42 3.76 18.44
C VAL A 34 10.88 2.79 17.35
N ASP A 35 10.13 1.73 17.12
CA ASP A 35 10.31 0.84 15.98
C ASP A 35 9.49 1.30 14.76
N TYR A 36 9.72 0.71 13.59
CA TYR A 36 9.02 1.10 12.36
C TYR A 36 7.48 0.98 12.45
N PRO A 37 6.90 -0.13 12.97
CA PRO A 37 5.46 -0.21 13.16
C PRO A 37 4.92 0.90 14.07
N ARG A 38 5.60 1.17 15.18
CA ARG A 38 5.20 2.22 16.14
C ARG A 38 5.26 3.61 15.53
N MET A 39 6.24 3.88 14.66
CA MET A 39 6.32 5.15 13.93
C MET A 39 5.04 5.42 13.12
N VAL A 40 4.58 4.41 12.36
CA VAL A 40 3.36 4.53 11.55
C VAL A 40 2.13 4.71 12.45
N GLN A 41 2.01 3.92 13.52
CA GLN A 41 0.91 4.04 14.50
C GLN A 41 0.84 5.43 15.12
N LEU A 42 1.98 5.97 15.56
CA LEU A 42 2.07 7.31 16.15
C LEU A 42 1.70 8.39 15.13
N ALA A 43 2.14 8.25 13.88
CA ALA A 43 1.77 9.16 12.81
C ALA A 43 0.25 9.15 12.55
N VAL A 44 -0.35 7.96 12.44
CA VAL A 44 -1.81 7.82 12.31
C VAL A 44 -2.55 8.44 13.49
N ALA A 45 -2.11 8.17 14.73
CA ALA A 45 -2.70 8.75 15.93
C ALA A 45 -2.61 10.29 15.95
N ALA A 46 -1.47 10.84 15.55
CA ALA A 46 -1.28 12.29 15.45
C ALA A 46 -2.19 12.92 14.38
N LEU A 47 -2.28 12.29 13.21
CA LEU A 47 -3.14 12.75 12.11
C LEU A 47 -4.63 12.70 12.51
N ARG A 48 -5.07 11.65 13.19
CA ARG A 48 -6.45 11.53 13.72
C ARG A 48 -6.79 12.59 14.76
N LYS A 49 -5.83 12.96 15.61
CA LYS A 49 -6.01 13.97 16.67
C LYS A 49 -6.21 15.38 16.12
N LYS A 50 -5.77 15.65 14.89
CA LYS A 50 -5.94 16.94 14.19
C LYS A 50 -5.60 18.16 15.06
N SER A 51 -4.50 18.11 15.81
CA SER A 51 -4.03 19.25 16.58
C SER A 51 -3.76 20.46 15.65
N PRO A 52 -3.75 21.71 16.15
CA PRO A 52 -3.44 22.87 15.32
C PRO A 52 -2.13 22.74 14.54
N ALA A 53 -1.09 22.21 15.19
CA ALA A 53 0.20 21.98 14.53
C ALA A 53 0.11 20.95 13.40
N VAL A 54 -0.61 19.84 13.59
CA VAL A 54 -0.85 18.84 12.56
C VAL A 54 -1.68 19.42 11.42
N THR A 55 -2.71 20.20 11.72
CA THR A 55 -3.55 20.86 10.70
C THR A 55 -2.73 21.81 9.82
N VAL A 56 -1.85 22.60 10.41
CA VAL A 56 -0.92 23.46 9.67
C VAL A 56 0.07 22.63 8.84
N LEU A 57 0.54 21.51 9.36
CA LEU A 57 1.46 20.64 8.62
C LEU A 57 0.76 20.06 7.39
N ILE A 58 -0.40 19.43 7.54
CA ILE A 58 -1.10 18.77 6.43
C ILE A 58 -1.59 19.76 5.37
N SER A 59 -1.92 21.00 5.75
CA SER A 59 -2.35 22.05 4.80
C SER A 59 -1.26 22.43 3.79
N ARG A 60 -0.01 22.06 4.02
CA ARG A 60 1.11 22.29 3.10
C ARG A 60 1.20 21.24 1.97
N PHE A 61 0.54 20.11 2.13
CA PHE A 61 0.55 19.03 1.14
C PHE A 61 -0.61 19.19 0.15
N HIS A 62 -0.35 19.90 -0.94
CA HIS A 62 -1.33 20.07 -2.02
C HIS A 62 -1.35 18.87 -2.98
N HIS A 63 -0.23 18.19 -3.13
CA HIS A 63 -0.07 17.01 -3.95
C HIS A 63 0.52 15.88 -3.12
N ILE A 64 -0.11 14.71 -3.19
CA ILE A 64 0.33 13.48 -2.51
C ILE A 64 0.48 12.42 -3.59
N LEU A 65 1.70 11.95 -3.78
CA LEU A 65 2.04 10.94 -4.77
C LEU A 65 2.46 9.67 -4.03
N ILE A 66 1.81 8.56 -4.37
CA ILE A 66 2.08 7.26 -3.76
C ILE A 66 2.44 6.29 -4.87
N ASP A 67 3.61 5.70 -4.77
CA ASP A 67 4.07 4.63 -5.64
C ASP A 67 3.83 3.26 -5.00
N GLU A 68 3.78 2.21 -5.82
CA GLU A 68 3.55 0.82 -5.39
C GLU A 68 2.30 0.66 -4.50
N TYR A 69 1.20 1.33 -4.88
CA TYR A 69 -0.01 1.39 -4.06
C TYR A 69 -0.63 0.01 -3.78
N GLN A 70 -0.35 -1.01 -4.60
CA GLN A 70 -0.79 -2.39 -4.37
C GLN A 70 -0.17 -3.04 -3.12
N ASP A 71 0.93 -2.47 -2.60
CA ASP A 71 1.69 -3.05 -1.48
C ASP A 71 1.41 -2.39 -0.13
N ILE A 72 0.51 -1.39 -0.08
CA ILE A 72 0.18 -0.72 1.18
C ILE A 72 -0.67 -1.60 2.08
N ASN A 73 -0.46 -1.46 3.39
CA ASN A 73 -1.29 -2.05 4.44
C ASN A 73 -2.30 -1.03 5.00
N LEU A 74 -3.20 -1.50 5.86
CA LEU A 74 -4.26 -0.67 6.44
C LEU A 74 -3.71 0.55 7.21
N SER A 75 -2.64 0.40 7.98
CA SER A 75 -2.06 1.54 8.71
C SER A 75 -1.48 2.60 7.79
N GLN A 76 -0.83 2.18 6.69
CA GLN A 76 -0.35 3.09 5.66
C GLN A 76 -1.51 3.79 4.94
N LYS A 77 -2.58 3.04 4.62
CA LYS A 77 -3.82 3.61 4.07
C LYS A 77 -4.39 4.69 4.99
N GLN A 78 -4.50 4.40 6.29
CA GLN A 78 -4.99 5.37 7.28
C GLN A 78 -4.09 6.60 7.42
N MET A 79 -2.78 6.44 7.28
CA MET A 79 -1.83 7.56 7.26
C MET A 79 -2.05 8.44 6.03
N ILE A 80 -2.20 7.84 4.86
CA ILE A 80 -2.50 8.55 3.60
C ILE A 80 -3.81 9.32 3.74
N ASP A 81 -4.88 8.68 4.18
CA ASP A 81 -6.18 9.32 4.37
C ASP A 81 -6.12 10.49 5.38
N GLY A 82 -5.31 10.32 6.42
CA GLY A 82 -5.08 11.38 7.42
C GLY A 82 -4.36 12.61 6.88
N LEU A 83 -3.59 12.46 5.80
CA LEU A 83 -2.90 13.56 5.12
C LEU A 83 -3.79 14.31 4.14
N LEU A 84 -4.89 13.69 3.69
CA LEU A 84 -5.78 14.30 2.70
C LEU A 84 -6.60 15.46 3.29
N THR A 85 -6.69 16.52 2.52
CA THR A 85 -7.58 17.66 2.75
C THR A 85 -8.51 17.83 1.56
N LYS A 86 -9.51 18.69 1.66
CA LYS A 86 -10.39 19.02 0.52
C LYS A 86 -9.65 19.65 -0.67
N GLN A 87 -8.43 20.14 -0.45
CA GLN A 87 -7.60 20.80 -1.46
C GLN A 87 -6.45 19.90 -1.95
N SER A 88 -6.31 18.72 -1.39
CA SER A 88 -5.24 17.79 -1.77
C SER A 88 -5.58 17.08 -3.08
N ASN A 89 -4.57 16.97 -3.91
CA ASN A 89 -4.57 16.20 -5.15
C ASN A 89 -3.76 14.92 -4.92
N MET A 90 -4.42 13.75 -4.99
CA MET A 90 -3.77 12.47 -4.75
C MET A 90 -3.53 11.74 -6.07
N TRP A 91 -2.30 11.26 -6.23
CA TRP A 91 -1.89 10.42 -7.35
C TRP A 91 -1.36 9.10 -6.82
N VAL A 92 -1.87 8.01 -7.33
CA VAL A 92 -1.37 6.68 -6.98
C VAL A 92 -0.90 5.97 -8.22
N VAL A 93 0.20 5.25 -8.08
CA VAL A 93 0.72 4.36 -9.11
C VAL A 93 0.80 2.97 -8.50
N GLY A 94 0.34 1.97 -9.22
CA GLY A 94 0.37 0.59 -8.76
C GLY A 94 0.11 -0.38 -9.89
N ASP A 95 0.51 -1.62 -9.68
CA ASP A 95 0.27 -2.73 -10.57
C ASP A 95 -0.32 -3.91 -9.80
N ASP A 96 -1.61 -4.15 -9.99
CA ASP A 96 -2.33 -5.22 -9.33
C ASP A 96 -1.79 -6.63 -9.65
N ASP A 97 -1.14 -6.81 -10.80
CA ASP A 97 -0.47 -8.06 -11.16
C ASP A 97 0.83 -8.31 -10.33
N GLN A 98 1.33 -7.27 -9.64
CA GLN A 98 2.52 -7.34 -8.78
C GLN A 98 2.20 -7.41 -7.28
N ALA A 99 0.93 -7.56 -6.90
CA ALA A 99 0.49 -7.62 -5.49
C ALA A 99 0.86 -8.95 -4.84
N ILE A 100 2.12 -9.13 -4.45
CA ILE A 100 2.65 -10.38 -3.86
C ILE A 100 2.90 -10.31 -2.35
N TYR A 101 2.62 -9.16 -1.70
CA TYR A 101 2.92 -8.94 -0.29
C TYR A 101 1.73 -9.06 0.67
N GLY A 102 0.63 -9.73 0.24
CA GLY A 102 -0.53 -9.99 1.11
C GLY A 102 -0.15 -10.68 2.43
N TRP A 103 0.86 -11.57 2.43
CA TRP A 103 1.38 -12.23 3.63
C TRP A 103 2.04 -11.26 4.63
N ARG A 104 2.44 -10.06 4.19
CA ARG A 104 2.96 -8.97 5.03
C ARG A 104 1.90 -7.99 5.46
N GLY A 105 0.62 -8.22 5.11
CA GLY A 105 -0.51 -7.37 5.48
C GLY A 105 -0.88 -6.31 4.45
N SER A 106 -0.29 -6.31 3.23
CA SER A 106 -0.80 -5.48 2.16
C SER A 106 -2.16 -5.96 1.67
N ASP A 107 -3.01 -5.05 1.25
CA ASP A 107 -4.36 -5.34 0.78
C ASP A 107 -4.61 -4.70 -0.59
N ILE A 108 -4.62 -5.55 -1.61
CA ILE A 108 -4.85 -5.15 -3.00
C ILE A 108 -6.23 -4.47 -3.21
N SER A 109 -7.18 -4.72 -2.31
CA SER A 109 -8.52 -4.13 -2.41
C SER A 109 -8.48 -2.60 -2.36
N PHE A 110 -7.47 -1.99 -1.73
CA PHE A 110 -7.29 -0.53 -1.71
C PHE A 110 -7.04 0.03 -3.12
N LEU A 111 -6.26 -0.67 -3.95
CA LEU A 111 -6.05 -0.29 -5.34
C LEU A 111 -7.30 -0.57 -6.19
N LEU A 112 -7.88 -1.76 -6.06
CA LEU A 112 -9.02 -2.18 -6.87
C LEU A 112 -10.30 -1.37 -6.60
N ASN A 113 -10.48 -0.90 -5.37
CA ASN A 113 -11.63 -0.08 -4.97
C ASN A 113 -11.35 1.43 -4.99
N PHE A 114 -10.19 1.87 -5.46
CA PHE A 114 -9.77 3.26 -5.39
C PHE A 114 -10.78 4.24 -5.98
N GLU A 115 -11.33 3.95 -7.16
CA GLU A 115 -12.34 4.77 -7.82
C GLU A 115 -13.68 4.85 -7.06
N ARG A 116 -13.97 3.87 -6.21
CA ARG A 116 -15.18 3.86 -5.36
C ARG A 116 -14.98 4.67 -4.08
N GLU A 117 -13.75 4.68 -3.55
CA GLU A 117 -13.42 5.39 -2.32
C GLU A 117 -13.20 6.88 -2.54
N TYR A 118 -12.60 7.23 -3.68
CA TYR A 118 -12.25 8.61 -3.99
C TYR A 118 -13.05 9.11 -5.19
N ALA A 119 -13.96 10.05 -4.92
CA ALA A 119 -14.77 10.66 -5.98
C ALA A 119 -13.91 11.45 -6.97
N PHE A 120 -14.37 11.51 -8.22
CA PHE A 120 -13.69 12.22 -9.33
C PHE A 120 -12.31 11.66 -9.68
N THR A 121 -12.10 10.37 -9.45
CA THR A 121 -10.87 9.68 -9.86
C THR A 121 -10.85 9.48 -11.37
N GLU A 122 -9.71 9.76 -11.99
CA GLU A 122 -9.41 9.38 -13.36
C GLU A 122 -8.34 8.29 -13.36
N ARG A 123 -8.55 7.22 -14.13
CA ARG A 123 -7.62 6.11 -14.26
C ARG A 123 -6.95 6.11 -15.61
N PHE A 124 -5.63 6.02 -15.58
CA PHE A 124 -4.78 5.85 -16.76
C PHE A 124 -4.07 4.50 -16.69
N THR A 125 -4.04 3.76 -17.80
CA THR A 125 -3.33 2.48 -17.87
C THR A 125 -2.13 2.63 -18.79
N LEU A 126 -0.92 2.36 -18.25
CA LEU A 126 0.32 2.31 -19.02
C LEU A 126 0.46 0.92 -19.63
N THR A 127 0.34 0.81 -20.94
CA THR A 127 0.28 -0.48 -21.66
C THR A 127 1.56 -0.82 -22.43
N ILE A 128 2.49 0.13 -22.58
CA ILE A 128 3.74 -0.08 -23.31
C ILE A 128 4.84 -0.49 -22.34
N ASN A 129 5.40 -1.68 -22.55
CA ASN A 129 6.53 -2.19 -21.78
C ASN A 129 7.85 -1.89 -22.49
N TYR A 130 8.64 -1.00 -21.88
CA TYR A 130 9.95 -0.59 -22.39
C TYR A 130 11.11 -1.42 -21.83
N ARG A 131 10.84 -2.31 -20.86
CA ARG A 131 11.86 -3.07 -20.12
C ARG A 131 12.17 -4.40 -20.77
N SER A 132 11.15 -5.16 -21.16
CA SER A 132 11.25 -6.57 -21.49
C SER A 132 11.01 -6.84 -22.96
N GLY A 133 11.62 -7.93 -23.47
CA GLY A 133 11.34 -8.40 -24.82
C GLY A 133 9.99 -9.12 -24.95
N ASP A 134 9.47 -9.25 -26.17
CA ASP A 134 8.11 -9.73 -26.46
C ASP A 134 7.80 -11.12 -25.92
N LEU A 135 8.77 -12.06 -25.89
CA LEU A 135 8.55 -13.39 -25.33
C LEU A 135 8.29 -13.34 -23.82
N ILE A 136 9.01 -12.46 -23.10
CA ILE A 136 8.83 -12.27 -21.66
C ILE A 136 7.47 -11.63 -21.39
N ILE A 137 7.12 -10.58 -22.14
CA ILE A 137 5.81 -9.92 -22.02
C ILE A 137 4.69 -10.91 -22.30
N GLY A 138 4.81 -11.73 -23.35
CA GLY A 138 3.83 -12.75 -23.68
C GLY A 138 3.70 -13.85 -22.61
N ALA A 139 4.79 -14.26 -21.97
CA ALA A 139 4.77 -15.25 -20.90
C ALA A 139 4.13 -14.68 -19.63
N SER A 140 4.53 -13.47 -19.19
CA SER A 140 3.95 -12.80 -18.02
C SER A 140 2.46 -12.49 -18.22
N SER A 141 2.06 -12.04 -19.40
CA SER A 141 0.65 -11.77 -19.72
C SER A 141 -0.21 -13.03 -19.66
N ARG A 142 0.32 -14.20 -20.08
CA ARG A 142 -0.39 -15.47 -19.93
C ARG A 142 -0.54 -15.88 -18.47
N LEU A 143 0.50 -15.68 -17.66
CA LEU A 143 0.45 -15.96 -16.23
C LEU A 143 -0.60 -15.06 -15.53
N ALA A 144 -0.56 -13.77 -15.83
CA ALA A 144 -1.45 -12.78 -15.24
C ALA A 144 -2.95 -13.06 -15.51
N LYS A 145 -3.30 -13.70 -16.63
CA LYS A 145 -4.69 -14.11 -16.91
C LYS A 145 -5.28 -15.10 -15.90
N ASN A 146 -4.45 -15.79 -15.13
CA ASN A 146 -4.90 -16.71 -14.08
C ASN A 146 -5.17 -16.00 -12.74
N LEU A 147 -4.82 -14.72 -12.61
CA LEU A 147 -5.11 -13.93 -11.40
C LEU A 147 -6.59 -13.53 -11.40
N GLN A 148 -7.25 -13.75 -10.24
CA GLN A 148 -8.70 -13.58 -10.14
C GLN A 148 -9.15 -12.12 -9.99
N SER A 149 -8.40 -11.32 -9.25
CA SER A 149 -8.79 -9.94 -8.92
C SER A 149 -7.78 -8.97 -9.53
N ARG A 150 -8.07 -8.48 -10.73
CA ARG A 150 -7.18 -7.59 -11.48
C ARG A 150 -7.95 -6.67 -12.41
N PHE A 151 -7.32 -5.56 -12.79
CA PHE A 151 -7.77 -4.74 -13.91
C PHE A 151 -7.45 -5.43 -15.23
N GLU A 152 -8.33 -5.28 -16.21
CA GLU A 152 -8.03 -5.75 -17.56
C GLU A 152 -6.96 -4.88 -18.21
N LYS A 153 -5.83 -5.50 -18.57
CA LYS A 153 -4.67 -4.83 -19.16
C LYS A 153 -4.12 -5.69 -20.31
N ASN A 154 -3.76 -5.03 -21.41
CA ASN A 154 -3.08 -5.66 -22.53
C ASN A 154 -1.75 -4.94 -22.77
N PHE A 155 -0.65 -5.62 -22.49
CA PHE A 155 0.69 -5.07 -22.65
C PHE A 155 1.24 -5.33 -24.04
N SER A 156 1.92 -4.33 -24.62
CA SER A 156 2.74 -4.45 -25.83
C SER A 156 4.17 -4.03 -25.54
N GLY A 157 5.13 -4.64 -26.26
CA GLY A 157 6.53 -4.22 -26.21
C GLY A 157 6.76 -3.00 -27.10
N ASP A 158 7.63 -2.09 -26.68
CA ASP A 158 8.17 -1.02 -27.54
C ASP A 158 9.42 -1.49 -28.27
N ARG A 159 10.15 -2.42 -27.69
CA ARG A 159 11.39 -2.94 -28.25
C ARG A 159 11.09 -4.13 -29.13
N GLN A 160 11.48 -4.05 -30.41
CA GLN A 160 11.49 -5.20 -31.32
C GLN A 160 12.56 -6.26 -30.92
N VAL A 161 12.70 -6.51 -29.63
CA VAL A 161 13.63 -7.46 -29.06
C VAL A 161 12.83 -8.70 -28.64
N LYS A 162 13.10 -9.84 -29.27
CA LYS A 162 12.35 -11.08 -28.99
C LYS A 162 12.49 -11.54 -27.54
N GLY A 163 13.61 -11.28 -26.89
CA GLY A 163 13.93 -11.85 -25.58
C GLY A 163 14.25 -13.34 -25.70
N GLU A 164 14.64 -13.99 -24.59
CA GLU A 164 14.91 -15.41 -24.51
C GLU A 164 14.38 -15.96 -23.19
N ILE A 165 13.72 -17.11 -23.23
CA ILE A 165 13.31 -17.86 -22.04
C ILE A 165 14.05 -19.20 -22.08
N ARG A 166 14.86 -19.48 -21.06
CA ARG A 166 15.56 -20.77 -20.87
C ARG A 166 14.93 -21.50 -19.69
N PHE A 167 14.77 -22.83 -19.84
CA PHE A 167 14.28 -23.72 -18.79
C PHE A 167 15.42 -24.57 -18.28
#